data_b53f4bbe6ee8d09d3703498c942d596e
#
_entry.id   b53f4bbe6ee8d09d3703498c942d596e
#
_cell.length_a   1.000
_cell.length_b   1.000
_cell.length_c   1.000
_cell.angle_alpha   90.00
_cell.angle_beta   90.00
_cell.angle_gamma   90.00
#
_symmetry.space_group_name_H-M   'P 1'
#
loop_
_entity.id
_entity.type
_entity.pdbx_description
1 polymer ?
#
loop_
_entity_poly.entity_id
_entity_poly.type
_entity_poly.pdbx_seq_one_letter_code
_entity_poly.pdbx_strand_id
1 'polypeptide(L)'
;YVGDDNKRLFRKVMDHMYYQHGCKSFVFAGGPPYHYENRIRFEAFKKALSDYGIPLTADKYMFGDFDYQTGVRYMSDWHESKKPLPDVFLCANDNIAAGLCATAEVLGYKVPQDFKVTGFDNLDKAAYFNPQITTVEHNRGNIGRNALEIFKALWNGTGDASDKYLDSEFIPAESCGCPNTGRVDYRNYIKNIIKGSVAREQEEDAVMILQKELEECNEYYDLFERYSDYIQSMKCDGVYVVGVSDLAAARNNAHFRKHGYDIDDEVVLYADDKDNGKLEFKSVNDLMQYMQSVDKNTCYMYCSLHFRDEIVGYVILRNPEFLYDHPEQFDIQSALLKRLENLFKQKVLENTNNELKNLYNHDALTGLYNRVACNEMVIPMFAELEAQNVGCTIVFLDVDDFKDINDTYGHQYGDELLKTVARVLDEQKPEGSMVYRFGGDEFIVFIPGDRHDTAEKYIKRVYDIMEQHSLFISHGIIYTKPGSGKSFDDYLVSADTKMYQLKQQHKQKKDSNFLKGVDISSVPMMVDNNIQIMDREGHVCRVFDFLTLNNVNSVR
;
A
#
# COMPACT_ATOMS: atom_id res chain seq x y z
N TYR A 1 -14.71 35.31 -9.15
CA TYR A 1 -13.81 35.54 -8.03
C TYR A 1 -14.57 36.15 -6.84
N VAL A 2 -14.30 35.67 -5.65
CA VAL A 2 -14.80 36.26 -4.39
C VAL A 2 -13.58 36.54 -3.52
N GLY A 3 -13.36 37.78 -3.14
CA GLY A 3 -12.21 38.18 -2.34
C GLY A 3 -11.99 39.68 -2.32
N ASP A 4 -10.83 40.11 -1.84
CA ASP A 4 -10.49 41.52 -1.76
C ASP A 4 -10.05 42.08 -3.11
N ASP A 5 -10.36 43.35 -3.36
CA ASP A 5 -9.75 44.09 -4.46
C ASP A 5 -8.31 44.47 -4.09
N ASN A 6 -7.42 43.48 -4.14
CA ASN A 6 -5.99 43.68 -3.81
C ASN A 6 -5.35 44.84 -4.58
N LYS A 7 -5.76 45.08 -5.82
CA LYS A 7 -5.21 46.14 -6.64
C LYS A 7 -5.58 47.52 -6.12
N ARG A 8 -6.88 47.72 -5.83
CA ARG A 8 -7.41 48.95 -5.26
C ARG A 8 -6.83 49.21 -3.86
N LEU A 9 -6.80 48.21 -3.02
CA LEU A 9 -6.33 48.31 -1.64
C LEU A 9 -4.84 48.58 -1.58
N PHE A 10 -4.03 47.88 -2.34
CA PHE A 10 -2.58 48.15 -2.38
C PHE A 10 -2.27 49.53 -2.97
N ARG A 11 -3.05 49.97 -3.95
CA ARG A 11 -2.97 51.32 -4.45
C ARG A 11 -3.28 52.36 -3.35
N LYS A 12 -4.28 52.13 -2.51
CA LYS A 12 -4.63 53.00 -1.38
C LYS A 12 -3.48 53.11 -0.37
N VAL A 13 -2.77 52.01 -0.08
CA VAL A 13 -1.55 52.02 0.74
C VAL A 13 -0.48 52.89 0.09
N MET A 14 -0.22 52.71 -1.19
CA MET A 14 0.78 53.48 -1.94
C MET A 14 0.45 55.00 -1.95
N ASP A 15 -0.80 55.36 -2.22
CA ASP A 15 -1.28 56.74 -2.22
C ASP A 15 -1.12 57.38 -0.84
N HIS A 16 -1.41 56.65 0.24
CA HIS A 16 -1.18 57.13 1.60
C HIS A 16 0.30 57.42 1.88
N MET A 17 1.19 56.52 1.50
CA MET A 17 2.62 56.72 1.70
C MET A 17 3.18 57.89 0.87
N TYR A 18 2.70 58.02 -0.38
CA TYR A 18 3.15 59.08 -1.27
C TYR A 18 2.61 60.47 -0.89
N TYR A 19 1.28 60.59 -0.69
CA TYR A 19 0.65 61.89 -0.48
C TYR A 19 0.61 62.34 0.98
N GLN A 20 0.44 61.43 1.94
CA GLN A 20 0.33 61.78 3.36
C GLN A 20 1.71 61.83 4.05
N HIS A 21 2.60 60.89 3.71
CA HIS A 21 3.92 60.76 4.32
C HIS A 21 5.05 61.31 3.43
N GLY A 22 4.77 61.73 2.21
CA GLY A 22 5.74 62.32 1.31
C GLY A 22 6.84 61.39 0.81
N CYS A 23 6.66 60.08 0.93
CA CYS A 23 7.64 59.07 0.51
C CYS A 23 7.92 59.16 -1.00
N LYS A 24 9.20 59.08 -1.39
CA LYS A 24 9.68 59.13 -2.78
C LYS A 24 10.45 57.88 -3.16
N SER A 25 10.93 57.12 -2.18
CA SER A 25 11.70 55.92 -2.37
C SER A 25 10.94 54.73 -1.79
N PHE A 26 10.57 53.77 -2.65
CA PHE A 26 9.70 52.65 -2.34
C PHE A 26 10.38 51.32 -2.68
N VAL A 27 10.28 50.35 -1.79
CA VAL A 27 10.71 48.96 -2.05
C VAL A 27 9.56 48.01 -1.78
N PHE A 28 9.26 47.17 -2.73
CA PHE A 28 8.28 46.11 -2.59
C PHE A 28 8.95 44.83 -2.02
N ALA A 29 8.54 44.45 -0.82
CA ALA A 29 8.98 43.21 -0.17
C ALA A 29 7.90 42.11 -0.38
N GLY A 30 8.05 41.38 -1.46
CA GLY A 30 7.03 40.44 -1.97
C GLY A 30 7.17 39.02 -1.44
N GLY A 31 6.08 38.27 -1.56
CA GLY A 31 6.04 36.82 -1.44
C GLY A 31 6.41 36.08 -2.74
N PRO A 32 5.99 34.81 -2.93
CA PRO A 32 6.34 34.03 -4.12
C PRO A 32 5.84 34.69 -5.41
N PRO A 33 6.70 34.85 -6.43
CA PRO A 33 6.36 35.61 -7.64
C PRO A 33 5.25 34.97 -8.47
N TYR A 34 5.07 33.66 -8.35
CA TYR A 34 4.00 32.90 -9.03
C TYR A 34 2.66 32.98 -8.30
N HIS A 35 2.62 33.42 -7.04
CA HIS A 35 1.39 33.49 -6.26
C HIS A 35 0.48 34.61 -6.78
N TYR A 36 -0.81 34.30 -6.99
CA TYR A 36 -1.78 35.21 -7.60
C TYR A 36 -1.85 36.57 -6.90
N GLU A 37 -2.04 36.59 -5.58
CA GLU A 37 -2.17 37.85 -4.81
C GLU A 37 -0.88 38.67 -4.82
N ASN A 38 0.28 38.03 -4.66
CA ASN A 38 1.56 38.73 -4.74
C ASN A 38 1.73 39.39 -6.10
N ARG A 39 1.38 38.69 -7.17
CA ARG A 39 1.44 39.23 -8.54
C ARG A 39 0.53 40.45 -8.71
N ILE A 40 -0.70 40.40 -8.21
CA ILE A 40 -1.64 41.54 -8.29
C ILE A 40 -1.15 42.74 -7.49
N ARG A 41 -0.63 42.51 -6.25
CA ARG A 41 -0.06 43.57 -5.42
C ARG A 41 1.18 44.20 -6.09
N PHE A 42 2.04 43.39 -6.70
CA PHE A 42 3.20 43.88 -7.44
C PHE A 42 2.83 44.67 -8.72
N GLU A 43 1.80 44.24 -9.46
CA GLU A 43 1.28 45.01 -10.60
C GLU A 43 0.72 46.38 -10.15
N ALA A 44 0.00 46.42 -9.00
CA ALA A 44 -0.46 47.66 -8.42
C ALA A 44 0.71 48.59 -8.01
N PHE A 45 1.78 47.99 -7.43
CA PHE A 45 3.01 48.73 -7.12
C PHE A 45 3.64 49.34 -8.38
N LYS A 46 3.84 48.56 -9.42
CA LYS A 46 4.42 49.06 -10.69
C LYS A 46 3.59 50.19 -11.28
N LYS A 47 2.28 50.03 -11.30
CA LYS A 47 1.36 51.04 -11.82
C LYS A 47 1.43 52.35 -11.00
N ALA A 48 1.44 52.23 -9.66
CA ALA A 48 1.55 53.38 -8.77
C ALA A 48 2.88 54.14 -8.95
N LEU A 49 4.01 53.44 -9.04
CA LEU A 49 5.31 54.08 -9.32
C LEU A 49 5.29 54.83 -10.65
N SER A 50 4.72 54.24 -11.69
CA SER A 50 4.57 54.91 -13.00
C SER A 50 3.75 56.18 -12.90
N ASP A 51 2.62 56.14 -12.16
CA ASP A 51 1.73 57.29 -11.98
C ASP A 51 2.40 58.41 -11.16
N TYR A 52 3.32 58.07 -10.24
CA TYR A 52 4.12 59.03 -9.48
C TYR A 52 5.37 59.54 -10.23
N GLY A 53 5.64 59.04 -11.44
CA GLY A 53 6.83 59.37 -12.20
C GLY A 53 8.13 58.77 -11.63
N ILE A 54 8.03 57.72 -10.83
CA ILE A 54 9.17 57.05 -10.21
C ILE A 54 9.56 55.83 -11.06
N PRO A 55 10.80 55.74 -11.59
CA PRO A 55 11.20 54.62 -12.42
C PRO A 55 11.30 53.34 -11.60
N LEU A 56 10.83 52.20 -12.13
CA LEU A 56 11.02 50.89 -11.56
C LEU A 56 12.42 50.36 -11.91
N THR A 57 13.22 50.08 -10.90
CA THR A 57 14.56 49.50 -11.03
C THR A 57 14.64 48.20 -10.24
N ALA A 58 15.62 47.31 -10.54
CA ALA A 58 15.71 45.98 -9.95
C ALA A 58 15.94 45.99 -8.42
N ASP A 59 16.41 47.07 -7.86
CA ASP A 59 16.61 47.28 -6.42
C ASP A 59 15.33 47.68 -5.67
N LYS A 60 14.22 47.92 -6.37
CA LYS A 60 12.95 48.33 -5.77
C LYS A 60 11.99 47.19 -5.46
N TYR A 61 12.38 45.96 -5.66
CA TYR A 61 11.56 44.80 -5.31
C TYR A 61 12.39 43.57 -4.96
N MET A 62 11.84 42.75 -4.07
CA MET A 62 12.39 41.47 -3.62
C MET A 62 11.27 40.44 -3.61
N PHE A 63 11.58 39.16 -3.91
CA PHE A 63 10.62 38.07 -3.88
C PHE A 63 11.14 36.92 -3.00
N GLY A 64 10.26 36.36 -2.16
CA GLY A 64 10.52 35.24 -1.27
C GLY A 64 9.23 34.52 -0.91
N ASP A 65 9.11 34.06 0.32
CA ASP A 65 7.89 33.40 0.83
C ASP A 65 7.04 34.39 1.65
N PHE A 66 5.80 33.98 2.02
CA PHE A 66 4.90 34.81 2.83
C PHE A 66 5.13 34.65 4.34
N ASP A 67 6.33 34.28 4.75
CA ASP A 67 6.67 33.98 6.12
C ASP A 67 7.49 35.11 6.82
N TYR A 68 7.63 34.96 8.12
CA TYR A 68 8.41 35.86 8.96
C TYR A 68 9.91 35.87 8.59
N GLN A 69 10.46 34.68 8.24
CA GLN A 69 11.88 34.53 7.92
C GLN A 69 12.26 35.26 6.63
N THR A 70 11.33 35.38 5.70
CA THR A 70 11.52 36.21 4.49
C THR A 70 11.74 37.68 4.84
N GLY A 71 10.96 38.22 5.80
CA GLY A 71 11.16 39.58 6.29
C GLY A 71 12.50 39.75 6.99
N VAL A 72 12.93 38.80 7.81
CA VAL A 72 14.25 38.77 8.45
C VAL A 72 15.35 38.82 7.40
N ARG A 73 15.28 37.94 6.39
CA ARG A 73 16.26 37.87 5.30
C ARG A 73 16.31 39.19 4.52
N TYR A 74 15.18 39.77 4.15
CA TYR A 74 15.14 41.02 3.39
C TYR A 74 15.83 42.16 4.09
N MET A 75 15.63 42.33 5.40
CA MET A 75 16.27 43.39 6.15
C MET A 75 17.76 43.11 6.36
N SER A 76 18.16 41.88 6.60
CA SER A 76 19.56 41.47 6.71
C SER A 76 20.32 41.73 5.40
N ASP A 77 19.80 41.25 4.27
CA ASP A 77 20.40 41.43 2.94
C ASP A 77 20.49 42.91 2.57
N TRP A 78 19.46 43.70 2.93
CA TRP A 78 19.47 45.14 2.70
C TRP A 78 20.59 45.83 3.49
N HIS A 79 20.72 45.51 4.77
CA HIS A 79 21.78 46.02 5.64
C HIS A 79 23.17 45.65 5.11
N GLU A 80 23.38 44.38 4.74
CA GLU A 80 24.67 43.92 4.20
C GLU A 80 25.02 44.56 2.87
N SER A 81 24.03 44.89 2.05
CA SER A 81 24.23 45.53 0.75
C SER A 81 24.73 46.95 0.84
N LYS A 82 24.68 47.57 2.04
CA LYS A 82 25.05 48.98 2.31
C LYS A 82 24.36 50.00 1.41
N LYS A 83 23.20 49.62 0.84
CA LYS A 83 22.38 50.56 0.07
C LYS A 83 21.73 51.60 0.98
N PRO A 84 21.40 52.80 0.47
CA PRO A 84 20.63 53.76 1.23
C PRO A 84 19.24 53.16 1.56
N LEU A 85 18.73 53.48 2.76
CA LEU A 85 17.39 53.03 3.16
C LEU A 85 16.34 53.67 2.25
N PRO A 86 15.30 52.96 1.86
CA PRO A 86 14.13 53.54 1.21
C PRO A 86 13.31 54.32 2.24
N ASP A 87 12.42 55.21 1.78
CA ASP A 87 11.47 55.87 2.67
C ASP A 87 10.44 54.84 3.23
N VAL A 88 10.13 53.78 2.45
CA VAL A 88 9.18 52.75 2.87
C VAL A 88 9.44 51.38 2.23
N PHE A 89 9.33 50.34 3.04
CA PHE A 89 9.18 48.98 2.60
C PHE A 89 7.69 48.63 2.58
N LEU A 90 7.18 48.25 1.43
CA LEU A 90 5.80 47.79 1.21
C LEU A 90 5.79 46.27 1.20
N CYS A 91 5.48 45.68 2.33
CA CYS A 91 5.46 44.22 2.47
C CYS A 91 4.17 43.64 1.90
N ALA A 92 4.30 42.50 1.23
CA ALA A 92 3.18 41.83 0.64
C ALA A 92 2.20 41.23 1.69
N ASN A 93 2.69 40.99 2.92
CA ASN A 93 1.85 40.63 4.07
C ASN A 93 2.45 41.05 5.41
N ASP A 94 1.72 40.86 6.51
CA ASP A 94 2.10 41.22 7.85
C ASP A 94 3.24 40.35 8.42
N ASN A 95 3.38 39.08 7.97
CA ASN A 95 4.48 38.24 8.40
C ASN A 95 5.83 38.80 7.95
N ILE A 96 5.91 39.18 6.66
CA ILE A 96 7.11 39.80 6.11
C ILE A 96 7.38 41.12 6.84
N ALA A 97 6.34 41.94 7.07
CA ALA A 97 6.47 43.22 7.75
C ALA A 97 7.00 43.05 9.19
N ALA A 98 6.46 42.09 9.94
CA ALA A 98 6.89 41.79 11.30
C ALA A 98 8.36 41.31 11.36
N GLY A 99 8.75 40.41 10.46
CA GLY A 99 10.13 39.91 10.38
C GLY A 99 11.12 41.05 10.03
N LEU A 100 10.73 41.93 9.09
CA LEU A 100 11.52 43.06 8.68
C LEU A 100 11.68 44.06 9.84
N CYS A 101 10.60 44.45 10.54
CA CYS A 101 10.63 45.34 11.68
C CYS A 101 11.47 44.78 12.84
N ALA A 102 11.32 43.51 13.19
CA ALA A 102 12.10 42.90 14.25
C ALA A 102 13.59 42.87 13.94
N THR A 103 13.95 42.56 12.71
CA THR A 103 15.36 42.56 12.28
C THR A 103 15.93 43.99 12.22
N ALA A 104 15.13 44.97 11.78
CA ALA A 104 15.50 46.35 11.81
C ALA A 104 15.88 46.82 13.22
N GLU A 105 15.07 46.49 14.22
CA GLU A 105 15.35 46.79 15.63
C GLU A 105 16.66 46.16 16.11
N VAL A 106 16.92 44.90 15.81
CA VAL A 106 18.16 44.19 16.16
C VAL A 106 19.38 44.86 15.50
N LEU A 107 19.23 45.35 14.28
CA LEU A 107 20.29 46.06 13.55
C LEU A 107 20.44 47.53 13.95
N GLY A 108 19.63 48.04 14.89
CA GLY A 108 19.68 49.39 15.45
C GLY A 108 18.91 50.44 14.66
N TYR A 109 18.11 50.05 13.68
CA TYR A 109 17.21 50.95 12.96
C TYR A 109 15.91 51.17 13.71
N LYS A 110 15.29 52.32 13.50
CA LYS A 110 14.03 52.72 14.14
C LYS A 110 12.93 52.88 13.09
N VAL A 111 11.88 52.09 13.23
CA VAL A 111 10.65 52.22 12.44
C VAL A 111 9.64 53.01 13.28
N PRO A 112 9.02 54.08 12.79
CA PRO A 112 9.05 54.64 11.41
C PRO A 112 10.09 55.74 11.16
N GLN A 113 11.00 56.01 12.09
CA GLN A 113 11.87 57.19 12.04
C GLN A 113 12.91 57.09 10.91
N ASP A 114 13.61 55.96 10.74
CA ASP A 114 14.62 55.77 9.73
C ASP A 114 14.03 55.38 8.37
N PHE A 115 12.98 54.57 8.41
CA PHE A 115 12.14 54.18 7.28
C PHE A 115 10.77 53.67 7.77
N LYS A 116 9.82 53.59 6.87
CA LYS A 116 8.46 53.13 7.17
C LYS A 116 8.26 51.73 6.66
N VAL A 117 7.29 51.02 7.27
CA VAL A 117 6.91 49.65 6.89
C VAL A 117 5.40 49.56 6.80
N THR A 118 4.91 48.86 5.77
CA THR A 118 3.50 48.48 5.68
C THR A 118 3.37 46.98 5.44
N GLY A 119 2.37 46.35 6.03
CA GLY A 119 1.97 44.99 5.81
C GLY A 119 0.68 44.88 5.00
N PHE A 120 0.07 43.71 5.04
CA PHE A 120 -1.22 43.37 4.45
C PHE A 120 -1.77 42.14 5.19
N ASP A 121 -3.09 41.93 5.27
CA ASP A 121 -3.88 40.85 5.83
C ASP A 121 -4.48 41.11 7.21
N ASN A 122 -4.08 42.16 7.93
CA ASN A 122 -4.52 42.50 9.29
C ASN A 122 -4.47 41.27 10.25
N LEU A 123 -3.30 40.61 10.29
CA LEU A 123 -3.08 39.54 11.25
C LEU A 123 -3.03 40.13 12.67
N ASP A 124 -3.52 39.36 13.67
CA ASP A 124 -3.51 39.80 15.08
C ASP A 124 -2.15 40.36 15.52
N LYS A 125 -1.06 39.74 15.08
CA LYS A 125 0.29 40.21 15.36
C LYS A 125 0.59 41.64 14.84
N ALA A 126 -0.05 42.08 13.77
CA ALA A 126 0.16 43.44 13.23
C ALA A 126 -0.35 44.50 14.22
N ALA A 127 -1.48 44.26 14.87
CA ALA A 127 -2.06 45.14 15.86
C ALA A 127 -1.25 45.22 17.17
N TYR A 128 -0.56 44.13 17.54
CA TYR A 128 0.16 44.02 18.82
C TYR A 128 1.69 44.11 18.68
N PHE A 129 2.18 44.25 17.45
CA PHE A 129 3.61 44.50 17.21
C PHE A 129 4.02 45.88 17.68
N ASN A 130 5.28 46.08 17.98
CA ASN A 130 5.83 47.40 18.34
C ASN A 130 6.97 47.76 17.39
N PRO A 131 6.81 48.80 16.51
CA PRO A 131 5.60 49.62 16.33
C PRO A 131 4.45 48.86 15.70
N GLN A 132 3.21 49.24 16.02
CA GLN A 132 2.01 48.65 15.40
C GLN A 132 2.07 48.74 13.87
N ILE A 133 1.89 47.61 13.19
CA ILE A 133 2.09 47.54 11.75
C ILE A 133 0.87 48.11 11.00
N THR A 134 1.12 49.05 10.12
CA THR A 134 0.16 49.55 9.14
C THR A 134 -0.19 48.43 8.18
N THR A 135 -1.49 48.13 8.00
CA THR A 135 -1.93 46.96 7.27
C THR A 135 -3.23 47.19 6.51
N VAL A 136 -3.71 46.18 5.84
CA VAL A 136 -5.01 46.13 5.16
C VAL A 136 -5.79 44.98 5.73
N GLU A 137 -7.02 45.22 6.13
CA GLU A 137 -7.93 44.16 6.58
C GLU A 137 -8.23 43.19 5.46
N HIS A 138 -8.12 41.90 5.75
CA HIS A 138 -8.49 40.81 4.86
C HIS A 138 -9.68 40.06 5.46
N ASN A 139 -10.88 40.31 4.94
CA ASN A 139 -12.12 39.82 5.53
C ASN A 139 -12.37 38.34 5.17
N ARG A 140 -11.48 37.46 5.64
CA ARG A 140 -11.51 36.01 5.34
C ARG A 140 -12.80 35.32 5.76
N GLY A 141 -13.38 35.71 6.89
CA GLY A 141 -14.62 35.12 7.40
C GLY A 141 -15.82 35.27 6.47
N ASN A 142 -15.86 36.33 5.68
CA ASN A 142 -16.95 36.58 4.74
C ASN A 142 -16.70 35.99 3.33
N ILE A 143 -15.47 35.58 2.98
CA ILE A 143 -15.16 34.98 1.68
C ILE A 143 -15.98 33.72 1.47
N GLY A 144 -15.93 32.76 2.41
CA GLY A 144 -16.66 31.50 2.33
C GLY A 144 -18.17 31.69 2.26
N ARG A 145 -18.73 32.57 3.10
CA ARG A 145 -20.17 32.89 3.10
C ARG A 145 -20.63 33.46 1.75
N ASN A 146 -19.91 34.46 1.25
CA ASN A 146 -20.24 35.08 -0.04
C ASN A 146 -20.06 34.10 -1.21
N ALA A 147 -19.02 33.24 -1.18
CA ALA A 147 -18.83 32.22 -2.19
C ALA A 147 -20.01 31.23 -2.22
N LEU A 148 -20.46 30.78 -1.02
CA LEU A 148 -21.63 29.90 -0.91
C LEU A 148 -22.93 30.56 -1.39
N GLU A 149 -23.13 31.82 -1.08
CA GLU A 149 -24.30 32.58 -1.59
C GLU A 149 -24.30 32.67 -3.11
N ILE A 150 -23.18 32.98 -3.73
CA ILE A 150 -23.02 33.01 -5.17
C ILE A 150 -23.26 31.63 -5.77
N PHE A 151 -22.66 30.59 -5.19
CA PHE A 151 -22.87 29.21 -5.63
C PHE A 151 -24.37 28.83 -5.61
N LYS A 152 -25.07 29.13 -4.50
CA LYS A 152 -26.49 28.87 -4.37
C LYS A 152 -27.32 29.65 -5.43
N ALA A 153 -26.97 30.92 -5.69
CA ALA A 153 -27.65 31.73 -6.67
C ALA A 153 -27.43 31.19 -8.10
N LEU A 154 -26.20 30.77 -8.44
CA LEU A 154 -25.88 30.14 -9.72
C LEU A 154 -26.63 28.81 -9.89
N TRP A 155 -26.62 27.97 -8.83
CA TRP A 155 -27.34 26.70 -8.83
C TRP A 155 -28.82 26.83 -9.09
N ASN A 156 -29.42 27.87 -8.51
CA ASN A 156 -30.85 28.17 -8.70
C ASN A 156 -31.17 28.96 -10.00
N GLY A 157 -30.18 29.26 -10.82
CA GLY A 157 -30.32 30.02 -12.06
C GLY A 157 -30.70 31.50 -11.85
N THR A 158 -30.52 32.04 -10.64
CA THR A 158 -30.85 33.44 -10.25
C THR A 158 -29.62 34.31 -10.09
N GLY A 159 -28.39 33.74 -10.24
CA GLY A 159 -27.14 34.43 -9.99
C GLY A 159 -26.38 34.81 -11.24
N ASP A 160 -25.48 35.80 -11.07
CA ASP A 160 -24.49 36.25 -12.04
C ASP A 160 -23.10 35.73 -11.58
N ALA A 161 -22.28 35.27 -12.54
CA ALA A 161 -20.89 34.80 -12.31
C ALA A 161 -19.86 35.95 -12.22
N SER A 162 -20.32 37.18 -11.96
CA SER A 162 -19.44 38.35 -11.83
C SER A 162 -18.56 38.26 -10.58
N ASP A 163 -17.36 38.88 -10.64
CA ASP A 163 -16.46 39.01 -9.51
C ASP A 163 -17.12 39.81 -8.38
N LYS A 164 -17.07 39.28 -7.16
CA LYS A 164 -17.56 39.97 -5.96
C LYS A 164 -16.39 40.36 -5.06
N TYR A 165 -16.20 41.66 -4.94
CA TYR A 165 -15.15 42.21 -4.05
C TYR A 165 -15.75 42.49 -2.68
N LEU A 166 -14.99 42.14 -1.64
CA LEU A 166 -15.32 42.38 -0.25
C LEU A 166 -14.99 43.82 0.14
N ASP A 167 -15.71 44.32 1.15
CA ASP A 167 -15.45 45.64 1.71
C ASP A 167 -14.32 45.51 2.77
N SER A 168 -13.09 45.74 2.33
CA SER A 168 -11.88 45.65 3.13
C SER A 168 -11.25 47.04 3.31
N GLU A 169 -10.70 47.25 4.51
CA GLU A 169 -10.23 48.57 4.91
C GLU A 169 -8.69 48.65 5.02
N PHE A 170 -8.16 49.83 4.71
CA PHE A 170 -6.76 50.17 5.00
C PHE A 170 -6.68 50.71 6.42
N ILE A 171 -5.77 50.18 7.23
CA ILE A 171 -5.56 50.48 8.64
C ILE A 171 -4.18 51.11 8.80
N PRO A 172 -4.07 52.45 8.78
CA PRO A 172 -2.82 53.15 9.07
C PRO A 172 -2.46 53.01 10.56
N ALA A 173 -1.18 52.79 10.86
CA ALA A 173 -0.69 52.60 12.21
C ALA A 173 0.75 53.14 12.40
N GLU A 174 1.37 52.83 13.55
CA GLU A 174 2.66 53.44 13.97
C GLU A 174 3.80 53.18 12.99
N SER A 175 3.84 52.01 12.32
CA SER A 175 4.94 51.67 11.40
C SER A 175 4.99 52.53 10.13
N CYS A 176 3.94 53.23 9.78
CA CYS A 176 3.98 54.26 8.73
C CYS A 176 4.16 55.71 9.27
N GLY A 177 4.11 55.89 10.58
CA GLY A 177 4.18 57.17 11.25
C GLY A 177 2.82 57.79 11.60
N CYS A 178 1.74 57.08 11.43
CA CYS A 178 0.40 57.46 11.90
C CYS A 178 0.25 57.16 13.40
N PRO A 179 -0.61 57.89 14.13
CA PRO A 179 -0.89 57.56 15.52
C PRO A 179 -1.62 56.24 15.61
N ASN A 180 -1.38 55.50 16.70
CA ASN A 180 -2.19 54.30 17.02
C ASN A 180 -3.64 54.72 17.28
N THR A 181 -4.57 54.21 16.52
CA THR A 181 -5.99 54.59 16.58
C THR A 181 -6.84 53.73 17.51
N GLY A 182 -6.27 52.68 18.15
CA GLY A 182 -6.98 51.73 18.98
C GLY A 182 -6.36 51.54 20.37
N ARG A 183 -7.22 51.38 21.40
CA ARG A 183 -6.79 50.82 22.68
C ARG A 183 -6.58 49.33 22.46
N VAL A 184 -5.34 48.89 22.45
CA VAL A 184 -4.96 47.49 22.34
C VAL A 184 -5.04 46.86 23.73
N ASP A 185 -5.89 45.84 23.90
CA ASP A 185 -5.98 45.07 25.16
C ASP A 185 -4.85 44.02 25.19
N TYR A 186 -3.62 44.45 25.50
CA TYR A 186 -2.45 43.59 25.65
C TYR A 186 -2.68 42.45 26.66
N ARG A 187 -3.45 42.70 27.73
CA ARG A 187 -3.69 41.67 28.74
C ARG A 187 -4.51 40.50 28.18
N ASN A 188 -5.58 40.83 27.44
CA ASN A 188 -6.41 39.81 26.82
C ASN A 188 -5.67 39.09 25.67
N TYR A 189 -4.89 39.84 24.90
CA TYR A 189 -4.05 39.28 23.85
C TYR A 189 -3.04 38.27 24.39
N ILE A 190 -2.23 38.65 25.41
CA ILE A 190 -1.28 37.72 26.05
C ILE A 190 -1.98 36.51 26.63
N LYS A 191 -3.14 36.69 27.30
CA LYS A 191 -3.94 35.59 27.81
C LYS A 191 -4.36 34.63 26.68
N ASN A 192 -4.81 35.16 25.55
CA ASN A 192 -5.22 34.36 24.41
C ASN A 192 -4.03 33.63 23.74
N ILE A 193 -2.86 34.30 23.62
CA ILE A 193 -1.63 33.66 23.14
C ILE A 193 -1.22 32.51 24.05
N ILE A 194 -1.17 32.72 25.36
CA ILE A 194 -0.81 31.67 26.32
C ILE A 194 -1.81 30.53 26.23
N LYS A 195 -3.12 30.83 26.22
CA LYS A 195 -4.16 29.81 26.06
C LYS A 195 -3.99 29.02 24.76
N GLY A 196 -3.74 29.72 23.65
CA GLY A 196 -3.50 29.06 22.34
C GLY A 196 -2.20 28.26 22.31
N SER A 197 -1.14 28.72 22.98
CA SER A 197 0.13 27.97 23.08
C SER A 197 -0.07 26.68 23.87
N VAL A 198 -0.72 26.75 25.04
CA VAL A 198 -1.01 25.55 25.86
C VAL A 198 -1.91 24.58 25.12
N ALA A 199 -2.95 25.07 24.43
CA ALA A 199 -3.81 24.20 23.62
C ALA A 199 -3.02 23.48 22.52
N ARG A 200 -2.13 24.20 21.83
CA ARG A 200 -1.28 23.63 20.79
C ARG A 200 -0.31 22.58 21.32
N GLU A 201 0.35 22.85 22.44
CA GLU A 201 1.21 21.86 23.11
C GLU A 201 0.44 20.58 23.46
N GLN A 202 -0.79 20.72 23.98
CA GLN A 202 -1.65 19.57 24.28
C GLN A 202 -2.06 18.79 23.01
N GLU A 203 -2.31 19.48 21.90
CA GLU A 203 -2.67 18.87 20.62
C GLU A 203 -1.46 18.16 19.99
N GLU A 204 -0.27 18.78 20.01
CA GLU A 204 0.99 18.16 19.56
C GLU A 204 1.30 16.88 20.36
N ASP A 205 1.14 16.92 21.69
CA ASP A 205 1.30 15.74 22.55
C ASP A 205 0.28 14.64 22.20
N ALA A 206 -0.98 15.02 21.96
CA ALA A 206 -2.03 14.06 21.61
C ALA A 206 -1.76 13.40 20.25
N VAL A 207 -1.30 14.15 19.26
CA VAL A 207 -0.90 13.59 17.93
C VAL A 207 0.31 12.66 18.10
N MET A 208 1.28 13.00 18.94
CA MET A 208 2.43 12.15 19.20
C MET A 208 2.04 10.84 19.91
N ILE A 209 1.09 10.88 20.84
CA ILE A 209 0.53 9.69 21.47
C ILE A 209 -0.18 8.83 20.43
N LEU A 210 -1.04 9.44 19.60
CA LEU A 210 -1.72 8.73 18.51
C LEU A 210 -0.72 8.05 17.57
N GLN A 211 0.34 8.75 17.15
CA GLN A 211 1.37 8.16 16.28
C GLN A 211 1.96 6.89 16.90
N LYS A 212 2.28 6.93 18.19
CA LYS A 212 2.81 5.77 18.91
C LYS A 212 1.80 4.62 18.96
N GLU A 213 0.54 4.91 19.29
CA GLU A 213 -0.52 3.90 19.32
C GLU A 213 -0.75 3.27 17.95
N LEU A 214 -0.73 4.06 16.88
CA LEU A 214 -0.84 3.55 15.52
C LEU A 214 0.37 2.68 15.12
N GLU A 215 1.58 2.99 15.58
CA GLU A 215 2.78 2.19 15.32
C GLU A 215 2.69 0.77 15.93
N GLU A 216 1.95 0.58 17.01
CA GLU A 216 1.74 -0.71 17.66
C GLU A 216 0.73 -1.61 16.92
N CYS A 217 -0.12 -1.06 16.04
CA CYS A 217 -1.11 -1.81 15.28
C CYS A 217 -0.44 -2.70 14.22
N ASN A 218 -0.77 -4.00 14.18
CA ASN A 218 -0.23 -4.95 13.20
C ASN A 218 -1.24 -5.35 12.11
N GLU A 219 -2.51 -4.99 12.28
CA GLU A 219 -3.59 -5.23 11.33
C GLU A 219 -4.25 -3.94 10.89
N TYR A 220 -4.81 -3.92 9.65
CA TYR A 220 -5.52 -2.75 9.15
C TYR A 220 -6.73 -2.40 10.02
N TYR A 221 -7.45 -3.42 10.50
CA TYR A 221 -8.62 -3.22 11.34
C TYR A 221 -8.25 -2.47 12.63
N ASP A 222 -7.22 -2.91 13.34
CA ASP A 222 -6.75 -2.28 14.59
C ASP A 222 -6.27 -0.85 14.34
N LEU A 223 -5.59 -0.63 13.20
CA LEU A 223 -5.13 0.69 12.79
C LEU A 223 -6.31 1.66 12.61
N PHE A 224 -7.34 1.23 11.88
CA PHE A 224 -8.50 2.07 11.60
C PHE A 224 -9.40 2.24 12.82
N GLU A 225 -9.49 1.25 13.71
CA GLU A 225 -10.19 1.34 14.97
C GLU A 225 -9.56 2.41 15.87
N ARG A 226 -8.25 2.37 16.09
CA ARG A 226 -7.52 3.38 16.87
C ARG A 226 -7.67 4.79 16.28
N TYR A 227 -7.53 4.89 14.97
CA TYR A 227 -7.76 6.16 14.28
C TYR A 227 -9.20 6.66 14.47
N SER A 228 -10.20 5.79 14.33
CA SER A 228 -11.61 6.12 14.50
C SER A 228 -11.90 6.60 15.92
N ASP A 229 -11.44 5.90 16.94
CA ASP A 229 -11.63 6.26 18.34
C ASP A 229 -11.06 7.67 18.62
N TYR A 230 -9.87 7.96 18.11
CA TYR A 230 -9.26 9.27 18.24
C TYR A 230 -10.09 10.36 17.55
N ILE A 231 -10.46 10.17 16.28
CA ILE A 231 -11.26 11.13 15.51
C ILE A 231 -12.63 11.36 16.12
N GLN A 232 -13.30 10.32 16.60
CA GLN A 232 -14.61 10.45 17.23
C GLN A 232 -14.52 11.21 18.57
N SER A 233 -13.43 11.06 19.34
CA SER A 233 -13.18 11.83 20.56
C SER A 233 -13.08 13.34 20.30
N MET A 234 -12.75 13.75 19.06
CA MET A 234 -12.65 15.13 18.58
C MET A 234 -13.97 15.68 18.01
N LYS A 235 -15.12 15.08 18.34
CA LYS A 235 -16.45 15.45 17.81
C LYS A 235 -16.62 15.14 16.31
N CYS A 236 -16.51 13.88 15.98
CA CYS A 236 -16.89 13.31 14.70
C CYS A 236 -17.93 12.22 14.95
N ASP A 237 -18.98 12.15 14.14
CA ASP A 237 -20.07 11.20 14.37
C ASP A 237 -19.85 9.85 13.66
N GLY A 238 -18.87 9.75 12.77
CA GLY A 238 -18.55 8.47 12.11
C GLY A 238 -17.31 8.54 11.24
N VAL A 239 -16.63 7.41 11.14
CA VAL A 239 -15.41 7.20 10.35
C VAL A 239 -15.60 5.98 9.46
N TYR A 240 -15.47 6.16 8.16
CA TYR A 240 -15.56 5.07 7.19
C TYR A 240 -14.30 5.09 6.33
N VAL A 241 -13.66 3.95 6.16
CA VAL A 241 -12.43 3.81 5.38
C VAL A 241 -12.69 2.91 4.19
N VAL A 242 -12.44 3.45 3.02
CA VAL A 242 -12.53 2.73 1.75
C VAL A 242 -11.12 2.65 1.16
N GLY A 243 -10.73 1.48 0.72
CA GLY A 243 -9.46 1.25 0.05
C GLY A 243 -9.64 0.50 -1.26
N VAL A 244 -8.58 0.49 -2.08
CA VAL A 244 -8.56 -0.34 -3.28
C VAL A 244 -8.30 -1.80 -2.92
N SER A 245 -8.75 -2.72 -3.76
CA SER A 245 -8.64 -4.17 -3.53
C SER A 245 -7.19 -4.64 -3.37
N ASP A 246 -6.25 -4.03 -4.09
CA ASP A 246 -4.83 -4.34 -4.00
C ASP A 246 -4.21 -3.93 -2.64
N LEU A 247 -4.70 -2.84 -2.01
CA LEU A 247 -4.33 -2.48 -0.64
C LEU A 247 -4.84 -3.55 0.35
N ALA A 248 -6.11 -3.92 0.24
CA ALA A 248 -6.74 -4.91 1.13
C ALA A 248 -6.04 -6.28 1.04
N ALA A 249 -5.70 -6.72 -0.17
CA ALA A 249 -5.03 -8.00 -0.42
C ALA A 249 -3.52 -7.97 -0.20
N ALA A 250 -2.92 -6.80 0.01
CA ALA A 250 -1.45 -6.58 0.11
C ALA A 250 -0.67 -7.31 -1.01
N ARG A 251 -1.08 -7.08 -2.26
CA ARG A 251 -0.47 -7.74 -3.43
C ARG A 251 0.88 -7.13 -3.76
N ASN A 252 1.85 -7.97 -4.10
CA ASN A 252 3.19 -7.54 -4.49
C ASN A 252 3.21 -6.71 -5.78
N ASN A 253 2.27 -6.99 -6.69
CA ASN A 253 2.10 -6.27 -7.96
C ASN A 253 0.94 -5.26 -7.89
N ALA A 254 0.71 -4.64 -6.73
CA ALA A 254 -0.32 -3.64 -6.57
C ALA A 254 -0.11 -2.48 -7.53
N HIS A 255 -1.14 -2.12 -8.28
CA HIS A 255 -1.15 -1.01 -9.21
C HIS A 255 -2.10 0.07 -8.69
N PHE A 256 -1.54 1.04 -8.00
CA PHE A 256 -2.30 2.19 -7.54
C PHE A 256 -2.39 3.24 -8.64
N ARG A 257 -3.55 3.91 -8.74
CA ARG A 257 -3.80 4.94 -9.74
C ARG A 257 -3.28 6.29 -9.27
N LYS A 258 -2.81 7.11 -10.19
CA LYS A 258 -2.41 8.50 -9.90
C LYS A 258 -3.61 9.46 -9.91
N HIS A 259 -4.67 9.11 -10.61
CA HIS A 259 -5.84 9.96 -10.77
C HIS A 259 -7.14 9.13 -10.79
N GLY A 260 -8.14 9.62 -10.07
CA GLY A 260 -9.50 9.06 -10.04
C GLY A 260 -9.62 7.79 -9.20
N TYR A 261 -10.87 7.41 -8.98
CA TYR A 261 -11.28 6.21 -8.26
C TYR A 261 -12.04 5.28 -9.20
N ASP A 262 -11.99 3.98 -8.96
CA ASP A 262 -12.77 2.98 -9.68
C ASP A 262 -13.61 2.20 -8.66
N ILE A 263 -14.90 2.45 -8.70
CA ILE A 263 -15.84 1.89 -7.72
C ILE A 263 -15.87 0.36 -7.74
N ASP A 264 -15.52 -0.26 -8.87
CA ASP A 264 -15.48 -1.71 -9.01
C ASP A 264 -14.24 -2.33 -8.35
N ASP A 265 -13.22 -1.52 -8.08
CA ASP A 265 -11.97 -1.91 -7.41
C ASP A 265 -11.92 -1.48 -5.94
N GLU A 266 -12.96 -0.81 -5.44
CA GLU A 266 -13.01 -0.30 -4.07
C GLU A 266 -13.66 -1.29 -3.11
N VAL A 267 -13.10 -1.36 -1.89
CA VAL A 267 -13.62 -2.18 -0.79
C VAL A 267 -13.72 -1.36 0.49
N VAL A 268 -14.76 -1.61 1.29
CA VAL A 268 -14.88 -1.00 2.62
C VAL A 268 -13.95 -1.74 3.57
N LEU A 269 -12.95 -1.04 4.11
CA LEU A 269 -11.96 -1.61 5.01
C LEU A 269 -12.37 -1.47 6.48
N TYR A 270 -13.11 -0.41 6.80
CA TYR A 270 -13.56 -0.12 8.16
C TYR A 270 -14.77 0.82 8.14
N ALA A 271 -15.68 0.65 9.08
CA ALA A 271 -16.82 1.56 9.27
C ALA A 271 -17.23 1.58 10.75
N ASP A 272 -17.27 2.77 11.30
CA ASP A 272 -17.72 3.01 12.66
C ASP A 272 -18.56 4.27 12.73
N ASP A 273 -19.70 4.17 13.36
CA ASP A 273 -20.72 5.20 13.40
C ASP A 273 -21.23 5.37 14.83
N LYS A 274 -21.24 6.58 15.33
CA LYS A 274 -21.61 6.91 16.71
C LYS A 274 -22.99 6.38 17.12
N ASP A 275 -23.95 6.36 16.16
CA ASP A 275 -25.32 5.98 16.45
C ASP A 275 -25.53 4.47 16.32
N ASN A 276 -24.75 3.79 15.46
CA ASN A 276 -24.93 2.38 15.10
C ASN A 276 -23.73 1.48 15.45
N GLY A 277 -22.63 2.06 15.92
CA GLY A 277 -21.38 1.34 16.22
C GLY A 277 -20.68 0.85 14.98
N LYS A 278 -19.91 -0.23 15.13
CA LYS A 278 -19.16 -0.84 14.03
C LYS A 278 -20.09 -1.52 13.04
N LEU A 279 -19.92 -1.20 11.77
CA LEU A 279 -20.74 -1.65 10.66
C LEU A 279 -19.90 -2.42 9.64
N GLU A 280 -20.51 -3.41 9.01
CA GLU A 280 -19.92 -4.16 7.91
C GLU A 280 -20.72 -3.94 6.62
N PHE A 281 -20.03 -3.63 5.53
CA PHE A 281 -20.63 -3.44 4.21
C PHE A 281 -20.01 -4.41 3.21
N LYS A 282 -20.84 -5.03 2.37
CA LYS A 282 -20.38 -5.95 1.32
C LYS A 282 -19.79 -5.22 0.12
N SER A 283 -20.19 -3.97 -0.08
CA SER A 283 -19.72 -3.14 -1.18
C SER A 283 -19.72 -1.66 -0.79
N VAL A 284 -18.98 -0.85 -1.53
CA VAL A 284 -19.01 0.61 -1.39
C VAL A 284 -20.40 1.16 -1.71
N ASN A 285 -21.13 0.54 -2.63
CA ASN A 285 -22.53 0.94 -2.93
C ASN A 285 -23.45 0.78 -1.71
N ASP A 286 -23.29 -0.29 -0.93
CA ASP A 286 -24.06 -0.49 0.31
C ASP A 286 -23.73 0.60 1.35
N LEU A 287 -22.46 0.96 1.48
CA LEU A 287 -22.05 2.09 2.32
C LEU A 287 -22.66 3.42 1.84
N MET A 288 -22.65 3.69 0.54
CA MET A 288 -23.23 4.91 -0.01
C MET A 288 -24.75 4.98 0.20
N GLN A 289 -25.45 3.85 0.08
CA GLN A 289 -26.89 3.76 0.39
C GLN A 289 -27.15 4.02 1.88
N TYR A 290 -26.35 3.45 2.75
CA TYR A 290 -26.42 3.73 4.19
C TYR A 290 -26.23 5.21 4.47
N MET A 291 -25.18 5.84 3.93
CA MET A 291 -24.92 7.28 4.12
C MET A 291 -26.08 8.15 3.63
N GLN A 292 -26.74 7.78 2.53
CA GLN A 292 -27.93 8.49 2.02
C GLN A 292 -29.17 8.31 2.91
N SER A 293 -29.23 7.22 3.68
CA SER A 293 -30.36 6.95 4.61
C SER A 293 -30.27 7.71 5.93
N VAL A 294 -29.09 8.25 6.25
CA VAL A 294 -28.86 9.10 7.43
C VAL A 294 -29.51 10.48 7.22
N ASP A 295 -29.70 11.22 8.31
CA ASP A 295 -30.38 12.52 8.31
C ASP A 295 -29.85 13.47 7.21
N LYS A 296 -30.78 14.18 6.54
CA LYS A 296 -30.46 15.13 5.46
C LYS A 296 -29.58 16.32 5.89
N ASN A 297 -29.44 16.56 7.18
CA ASN A 297 -28.55 17.60 7.73
C ASN A 297 -27.13 17.12 7.99
N THR A 298 -26.79 15.90 7.54
CA THR A 298 -25.47 15.30 7.74
C THR A 298 -24.46 15.85 6.72
N CYS A 299 -23.28 16.22 7.20
CA CYS A 299 -22.14 16.59 6.39
C CYS A 299 -21.16 15.44 6.30
N TYR A 300 -20.69 15.13 5.10
CA TYR A 300 -19.62 14.15 4.88
C TYR A 300 -18.40 14.82 4.28
N MET A 301 -17.24 14.54 4.87
CA MET A 301 -15.94 14.99 4.36
C MET A 301 -15.13 13.80 3.86
N TYR A 302 -14.63 13.91 2.65
CA TYR A 302 -13.78 12.90 2.02
C TYR A 302 -12.33 13.33 2.11
N CYS A 303 -11.50 12.51 2.74
CA CYS A 303 -10.06 12.70 2.88
C CYS A 303 -9.34 11.60 2.10
N SER A 304 -8.66 11.95 1.02
CA SER A 304 -7.96 10.97 0.19
C SER A 304 -6.75 10.35 0.92
N LEU A 305 -6.54 9.06 0.72
CA LEU A 305 -5.37 8.33 1.19
C LEU A 305 -4.41 8.09 0.01
N HIS A 306 -3.15 8.48 0.19
CA HIS A 306 -2.14 8.39 -0.85
C HIS A 306 -0.86 7.75 -0.32
N PHE A 307 -0.22 6.89 -1.13
CA PHE A 307 1.17 6.54 -0.97
C PHE A 307 1.96 7.36 -1.99
N ARG A 308 2.61 8.43 -1.55
CA ARG A 308 3.23 9.46 -2.39
C ARG A 308 2.19 10.13 -3.33
N ASP A 309 2.25 9.87 -4.65
CA ASP A 309 1.36 10.38 -5.70
C ASP A 309 0.31 9.35 -6.16
N GLU A 310 0.21 8.20 -5.49
CA GLU A 310 -0.70 7.12 -5.83
C GLU A 310 -1.86 7.02 -4.83
N ILE A 311 -3.08 6.93 -5.35
CA ILE A 311 -4.30 6.86 -4.55
C ILE A 311 -4.51 5.42 -4.08
N VAL A 312 -4.63 5.22 -2.77
CA VAL A 312 -4.87 3.91 -2.15
C VAL A 312 -6.26 3.78 -1.53
N GLY A 313 -7.00 4.89 -1.47
CA GLY A 313 -8.35 4.93 -0.91
C GLY A 313 -8.72 6.30 -0.37
N TYR A 314 -9.69 6.34 0.52
CA TYR A 314 -10.14 7.55 1.20
C TYR A 314 -10.79 7.24 2.54
N VAL A 315 -10.75 8.23 3.44
CA VAL A 315 -11.51 8.23 4.69
C VAL A 315 -12.71 9.17 4.51
N ILE A 316 -13.88 8.73 4.94
CA ILE A 316 -15.08 9.55 5.00
C ILE A 316 -15.37 9.86 6.47
N LEU A 317 -15.46 11.13 6.80
CA LEU A 317 -15.79 11.61 8.13
C LEU A 317 -17.23 12.16 8.13
N ARG A 318 -18.05 11.70 9.08
CA ARG A 318 -19.42 12.19 9.28
C ARG A 318 -19.43 13.28 10.34
N ASN A 319 -19.95 14.48 10.00
CA ASN A 319 -20.08 15.64 10.87
C ASN A 319 -18.77 15.97 11.64
N PRO A 320 -17.62 16.17 10.96
CA PRO A 320 -16.35 16.45 11.62
C PRO A 320 -16.31 17.89 12.14
N GLU A 321 -16.85 18.17 13.34
CA GLU A 321 -16.85 19.51 13.93
C GLU A 321 -15.46 20.03 14.28
N PHE A 322 -14.52 19.14 14.58
CA PHE A 322 -13.15 19.48 14.98
C PHE A 322 -12.36 20.26 13.90
N LEU A 323 -12.75 20.16 12.63
CA LEU A 323 -12.09 20.86 11.53
C LEU A 323 -12.09 22.38 11.65
N TYR A 324 -13.03 22.93 12.42
CA TYR A 324 -13.13 24.39 12.62
C TYR A 324 -12.12 24.90 13.64
N ASP A 325 -11.69 24.05 14.58
CA ASP A 325 -10.92 24.45 15.75
C ASP A 325 -9.50 23.85 15.78
N HIS A 326 -9.22 22.80 14.95
CA HIS A 326 -7.98 22.03 15.02
C HIS A 326 -7.25 21.98 13.66
N PRO A 327 -6.18 22.76 13.49
CA PRO A 327 -5.36 22.77 12.27
C PRO A 327 -4.53 21.48 12.06
N GLU A 328 -4.37 20.65 13.11
CA GLU A 328 -3.54 19.44 13.13
C GLU A 328 -4.13 18.26 12.33
N GLN A 329 -5.25 18.42 11.66
CA GLN A 329 -5.85 17.38 10.83
C GLN A 329 -4.85 16.74 9.85
N PHE A 330 -3.96 17.55 9.27
CA PHE A 330 -2.93 17.06 8.37
C PHE A 330 -1.92 16.15 9.08
N ASP A 331 -1.58 16.45 10.33
CA ASP A 331 -0.64 15.65 11.12
C ASP A 331 -1.27 14.32 11.53
N ILE A 332 -2.54 14.32 11.91
CA ILE A 332 -3.33 13.14 12.23
C ILE A 332 -3.45 12.24 11.00
N GLN A 333 -3.81 12.81 9.85
CA GLN A 333 -3.93 12.06 8.60
C GLN A 333 -2.56 11.54 8.12
N SER A 334 -1.51 12.33 8.29
CA SER A 334 -0.13 11.93 7.96
C SER A 334 0.34 10.77 8.82
N ALA A 335 -0.02 10.74 10.12
CA ALA A 335 0.27 9.64 11.02
C ALA A 335 -0.41 8.34 10.55
N LEU A 336 -1.70 8.40 10.23
CA LEU A 336 -2.44 7.28 9.66
C LEU A 336 -1.79 6.77 8.37
N LEU A 337 -1.52 7.67 7.42
CA LEU A 337 -0.94 7.32 6.12
C LEU A 337 0.43 6.66 6.25
N LYS A 338 1.30 7.22 7.09
CA LYS A 338 2.64 6.66 7.34
C LYS A 338 2.57 5.23 7.88
N ARG A 339 1.68 4.99 8.85
CA ARG A 339 1.51 3.63 9.40
C ARG A 339 0.87 2.69 8.40
N LEU A 340 -0.15 3.13 7.69
CA LEU A 340 -0.83 2.36 6.64
C LEU A 340 0.16 1.91 5.55
N GLU A 341 1.02 2.81 5.07
CA GLU A 341 2.06 2.48 4.08
C GLU A 341 3.07 1.46 4.63
N ASN A 342 3.48 1.59 5.89
CA ASN A 342 4.40 0.66 6.53
C ASN A 342 3.76 -0.74 6.70
N LEU A 343 2.51 -0.80 7.15
CA LEU A 343 1.76 -2.05 7.25
C LEU A 343 1.57 -2.73 5.90
N PHE A 344 1.22 -1.97 4.87
CA PHE A 344 1.11 -2.49 3.51
C PHE A 344 2.43 -3.13 3.06
N LYS A 345 3.55 -2.43 3.20
CA LYS A 345 4.88 -2.95 2.84
C LYS A 345 5.24 -4.20 3.63
N GLN A 346 4.94 -4.22 4.92
CA GLN A 346 5.18 -5.38 5.78
C GLN A 346 4.37 -6.60 5.30
N LYS A 347 3.07 -6.43 5.06
CA LYS A 347 2.19 -7.51 4.58
C LYS A 347 2.58 -8.01 3.18
N VAL A 348 2.96 -7.11 2.28
CA VAL A 348 3.50 -7.49 0.96
C VAL A 348 4.77 -8.33 1.12
N LEU A 349 5.67 -7.93 2.01
CA LEU A 349 6.90 -8.68 2.28
C LEU A 349 6.61 -10.07 2.88
N GLU A 350 5.68 -10.16 3.82
CA GLU A 350 5.24 -11.43 4.42
C GLU A 350 4.62 -12.35 3.36
N ASN A 351 3.72 -11.84 2.52
CA ASN A 351 3.11 -12.59 1.43
C ASN A 351 4.16 -13.09 0.43
N THR A 352 5.07 -12.20 0.02
CA THR A 352 6.16 -12.55 -0.90
C THR A 352 7.08 -13.62 -0.29
N ASN A 353 7.43 -13.49 0.98
CA ASN A 353 8.24 -14.50 1.68
C ASN A 353 7.52 -15.86 1.77
N ASN A 354 6.21 -15.85 1.99
CA ASN A 354 5.41 -17.08 2.01
C ASN A 354 5.34 -17.72 0.62
N GLU A 355 5.16 -16.93 -0.43
CA GLU A 355 5.22 -17.41 -1.81
C GLU A 355 6.60 -17.99 -2.16
N LEU A 356 7.67 -17.29 -1.78
CA LEU A 356 9.04 -17.77 -1.98
C LEU A 356 9.31 -19.07 -1.21
N LYS A 357 8.86 -19.18 0.04
CA LYS A 357 8.95 -20.42 0.82
C LYS A 357 8.18 -21.56 0.16
N ASN A 358 6.99 -21.28 -0.37
CA ASN A 358 6.22 -22.26 -1.09
C ASN A 358 6.94 -22.73 -2.36
N LEU A 359 7.44 -21.81 -3.18
CA LEU A 359 8.22 -22.14 -4.39
C LEU A 359 9.52 -22.89 -4.05
N TYR A 360 10.17 -22.53 -2.96
CA TYR A 360 11.41 -23.14 -2.52
C TYR A 360 11.22 -24.56 -1.99
N ASN A 361 10.10 -24.81 -1.29
CA ASN A 361 9.84 -26.06 -0.58
C ASN A 361 8.95 -27.05 -1.34
N HIS A 362 8.24 -26.59 -2.39
CA HIS A 362 7.33 -27.45 -3.14
C HIS A 362 7.80 -27.72 -4.57
N ASP A 363 7.44 -28.88 -5.09
CA ASP A 363 7.65 -29.24 -6.49
C ASP A 363 6.60 -28.57 -7.38
N ALA A 364 7.03 -27.83 -8.38
CA ALA A 364 6.16 -27.03 -9.23
C ALA A 364 5.16 -27.84 -10.06
N LEU A 365 5.45 -29.12 -10.36
CA LEU A 365 4.56 -29.97 -11.13
C LEU A 365 3.48 -30.61 -10.27
N THR A 366 3.87 -31.13 -9.10
CA THR A 366 3.01 -32.00 -8.28
C THR A 366 2.40 -31.29 -7.08
N GLY A 367 2.96 -30.14 -6.67
CA GLY A 367 2.57 -29.41 -5.46
C GLY A 367 3.01 -30.07 -4.14
N LEU A 368 3.60 -31.26 -4.17
CA LEU A 368 4.20 -31.90 -3.00
C LEU A 368 5.45 -31.16 -2.54
N TYR A 369 5.90 -31.44 -1.32
CA TYR A 369 7.22 -31.00 -0.89
C TYR A 369 8.31 -31.56 -1.83
N ASN A 370 9.31 -30.74 -2.13
CA ASN A 370 10.44 -31.15 -2.95
C ASN A 370 11.58 -31.74 -2.11
N ARG A 371 12.67 -32.11 -2.78
CA ARG A 371 13.87 -32.67 -2.13
C ARG A 371 14.51 -31.72 -1.12
N VAL A 372 14.47 -30.39 -1.37
CA VAL A 372 15.04 -29.41 -0.44
C VAL A 372 14.25 -29.41 0.86
N ALA A 373 12.93 -29.35 0.77
CA ALA A 373 12.05 -29.43 1.93
C ALA A 373 12.21 -30.76 2.70
N CYS A 374 12.43 -31.88 1.99
CA CYS A 374 12.72 -33.15 2.65
C CYS A 374 13.96 -33.03 3.54
N ASN A 375 15.04 -32.48 3.04
CA ASN A 375 16.28 -32.33 3.82
C ASN A 375 16.11 -31.34 4.99
N GLU A 376 15.44 -30.22 4.78
CA GLU A 376 15.29 -29.18 5.80
C GLU A 376 14.29 -29.56 6.90
N MET A 377 13.25 -30.32 6.58
CA MET A 377 12.17 -30.64 7.52
C MET A 377 12.37 -32.02 8.16
N VAL A 378 12.73 -33.04 7.36
CA VAL A 378 12.79 -34.43 7.86
C VAL A 378 14.03 -34.66 8.71
N ILE A 379 15.20 -34.13 8.33
CA ILE A 379 16.44 -34.37 9.09
C ILE A 379 16.34 -33.85 10.53
N PRO A 380 15.87 -32.62 10.79
CA PRO A 380 15.68 -32.15 12.17
C PRO A 380 14.62 -32.97 12.93
N MET A 381 13.50 -33.29 12.27
CA MET A 381 12.43 -34.10 12.89
C MET A 381 12.91 -35.50 13.21
N PHE A 382 13.68 -36.13 12.33
CA PHE A 382 14.31 -37.42 12.57
C PHE A 382 15.23 -37.36 13.78
N ALA A 383 16.10 -36.33 13.90
CA ALA A 383 16.96 -36.12 15.04
C ALA A 383 16.18 -35.94 16.36
N GLU A 384 15.06 -35.25 16.31
CA GLU A 384 14.19 -35.06 17.47
C GLU A 384 13.54 -36.40 17.90
N LEU A 385 13.03 -37.19 16.96
CA LEU A 385 12.47 -38.51 17.23
C LEU A 385 13.52 -39.47 17.80
N GLU A 386 14.73 -39.46 17.25
CA GLU A 386 15.88 -40.21 17.79
C GLU A 386 16.18 -39.83 19.25
N ALA A 387 16.18 -38.52 19.57
CA ALA A 387 16.41 -38.03 20.93
C ALA A 387 15.31 -38.45 21.91
N GLN A 388 14.08 -38.59 21.42
CA GLN A 388 12.91 -39.05 22.18
C GLN A 388 12.80 -40.59 22.25
N ASN A 389 13.73 -41.31 21.62
CA ASN A 389 13.75 -42.77 21.48
C ASN A 389 12.47 -43.32 20.78
N VAL A 390 11.94 -42.55 19.81
CA VAL A 390 10.78 -42.87 18.99
C VAL A 390 11.24 -43.15 17.56
N GLY A 391 10.76 -44.24 16.97
CA GLY A 391 11.07 -44.57 15.59
C GLY A 391 10.23 -43.79 14.59
N CYS A 392 10.57 -43.96 13.32
CA CYS A 392 9.74 -43.48 12.20
C CYS A 392 9.78 -44.51 11.06
N THR A 393 8.93 -44.30 10.09
CA THR A 393 8.92 -45.14 8.87
C THR A 393 9.25 -44.25 7.67
N ILE A 394 10.13 -44.74 6.83
CA ILE A 394 10.52 -44.11 5.56
C ILE A 394 10.05 -45.03 4.44
N VAL A 395 9.28 -44.50 3.52
CA VAL A 395 8.84 -45.23 2.31
C VAL A 395 9.45 -44.47 1.12
N PHE A 396 10.27 -45.17 0.36
CA PHE A 396 10.79 -44.69 -0.92
C PHE A 396 9.98 -45.34 -2.03
N LEU A 397 9.50 -44.55 -2.98
CA LEU A 397 8.63 -45.01 -4.09
C LEU A 397 9.19 -44.50 -5.41
N ASP A 398 8.98 -45.28 -6.45
CA ASP A 398 9.37 -44.97 -7.83
C ASP A 398 8.25 -45.48 -8.77
N VAL A 399 7.98 -44.72 -9.84
CA VAL A 399 6.98 -45.11 -10.84
C VAL A 399 7.62 -46.06 -11.86
N ASP A 400 7.07 -47.25 -11.96
CA ASP A 400 7.61 -48.26 -12.85
C ASP A 400 7.49 -47.86 -14.33
N ASP A 401 8.55 -48.09 -15.12
CA ASP A 401 8.63 -47.84 -16.56
C ASP A 401 8.28 -46.38 -16.98
N PHE A 402 8.46 -45.38 -16.08
CA PHE A 402 8.08 -43.99 -16.34
C PHE A 402 8.76 -43.41 -17.60
N LYS A 403 10.01 -43.80 -17.86
CA LYS A 403 10.73 -43.37 -19.08
C LYS A 403 10.03 -43.93 -20.34
N ASP A 404 9.66 -45.22 -20.33
CA ASP A 404 9.00 -45.84 -21.49
C ASP A 404 7.60 -45.24 -21.72
N ILE A 405 6.93 -44.84 -20.65
CA ILE A 405 5.66 -44.10 -20.72
C ILE A 405 5.87 -42.73 -21.41
N ASN A 406 6.90 -41.97 -21.00
CA ASN A 406 7.21 -40.70 -21.63
C ASN A 406 7.59 -40.86 -23.10
N ASP A 407 8.40 -41.86 -23.41
CA ASP A 407 8.85 -42.10 -24.78
C ASP A 407 7.67 -42.55 -25.70
N THR A 408 6.65 -43.20 -25.11
CA THR A 408 5.49 -43.73 -25.85
C THR A 408 4.37 -42.70 -25.99
N TYR A 409 4.03 -41.99 -24.89
CA TYR A 409 2.83 -41.14 -24.81
C TYR A 409 3.16 -39.64 -24.70
N GLY A 410 4.44 -39.29 -24.64
CA GLY A 410 4.93 -37.93 -24.52
C GLY A 410 4.98 -37.42 -23.07
N HIS A 411 5.83 -36.39 -22.84
CA HIS A 411 6.09 -35.80 -21.52
C HIS A 411 4.83 -35.25 -20.85
N GLN A 412 3.90 -34.69 -21.63
CA GLN A 412 2.66 -34.14 -21.06
C GLN A 412 1.80 -35.22 -20.40
N TYR A 413 1.77 -36.43 -20.96
CA TYR A 413 1.08 -37.56 -20.35
C TYR A 413 1.80 -38.02 -19.08
N GLY A 414 3.14 -38.08 -19.10
CA GLY A 414 3.94 -38.37 -17.91
C GLY A 414 3.74 -37.37 -16.77
N ASP A 415 3.62 -36.10 -17.10
CA ASP A 415 3.35 -35.05 -16.10
C ASP A 415 1.99 -35.23 -15.41
N GLU A 416 0.93 -35.54 -16.17
CA GLU A 416 -0.40 -35.82 -15.61
C GLU A 416 -0.41 -37.13 -14.76
N LEU A 417 0.40 -38.09 -15.15
CA LEU A 417 0.61 -39.33 -14.38
C LEU A 417 1.29 -39.01 -13.04
N LEU A 418 2.36 -38.21 -13.03
CA LEU A 418 3.04 -37.78 -11.80
C LEU A 418 2.12 -37.00 -10.88
N LYS A 419 1.29 -36.11 -11.42
CA LYS A 419 0.27 -35.40 -10.64
C LYS A 419 -0.72 -36.35 -10.01
N THR A 420 -1.14 -37.40 -10.73
CA THR A 420 -2.05 -38.41 -10.22
C THR A 420 -1.42 -39.21 -9.09
N VAL A 421 -0.17 -39.67 -9.26
CA VAL A 421 0.60 -40.36 -8.22
C VAL A 421 0.72 -39.48 -6.97
N ALA A 422 1.15 -38.25 -7.15
CA ALA A 422 1.31 -37.28 -6.07
C ALA A 422 0.00 -37.07 -5.29
N ARG A 423 -1.11 -36.87 -5.99
CA ARG A 423 -2.43 -36.71 -5.38
C ARG A 423 -2.84 -37.92 -4.56
N VAL A 424 -2.68 -39.11 -5.10
CA VAL A 424 -3.03 -40.34 -4.37
C VAL A 424 -2.15 -40.53 -3.15
N LEU A 425 -0.86 -40.29 -3.26
CA LEU A 425 0.06 -40.40 -2.12
C LEU A 425 -0.31 -39.38 -1.01
N ASP A 426 -0.68 -38.16 -1.38
CA ASP A 426 -1.04 -37.14 -0.41
C ASP A 426 -2.42 -37.34 0.24
N GLU A 427 -3.42 -37.70 -0.55
CA GLU A 427 -4.79 -37.96 -0.05
C GLU A 427 -4.86 -39.17 0.88
N GLN A 428 -4.04 -40.23 0.64
CA GLN A 428 -4.05 -41.45 1.41
C GLN A 428 -3.07 -41.48 2.57
N LYS A 429 -2.22 -40.45 2.73
CA LYS A 429 -1.18 -40.43 3.77
C LYS A 429 -1.76 -40.51 5.18
N PRO A 430 -1.10 -41.20 6.10
CA PRO A 430 -1.48 -41.20 7.51
C PRO A 430 -1.37 -39.79 8.09
N GLU A 431 -2.19 -39.52 9.09
CA GLU A 431 -2.16 -38.21 9.79
C GLU A 431 -0.79 -37.96 10.39
N GLY A 432 -0.29 -36.73 10.19
CA GLY A 432 1.05 -36.29 10.61
C GLY A 432 2.21 -36.76 9.72
N SER A 433 1.89 -37.46 8.60
CA SER A 433 2.89 -37.92 7.62
C SER A 433 3.13 -36.85 6.55
N MET A 434 4.30 -36.87 5.94
CA MET A 434 4.71 -35.94 4.89
C MET A 434 5.09 -36.69 3.63
N VAL A 435 4.71 -36.14 2.48
CA VAL A 435 4.98 -36.70 1.16
C VAL A 435 5.85 -35.74 0.36
N TYR A 436 6.90 -36.27 -0.24
CA TYR A 436 7.89 -35.51 -0.99
C TYR A 436 8.09 -36.09 -2.38
N ARG A 437 8.24 -35.23 -3.39
CA ARG A 437 8.83 -35.63 -4.66
C ARG A 437 10.33 -35.42 -4.59
N PHE A 438 11.10 -36.53 -4.59
CA PHE A 438 12.52 -36.50 -4.35
C PHE A 438 13.35 -36.30 -5.62
N GLY A 439 12.84 -36.80 -6.76
CA GLY A 439 13.45 -36.65 -8.08
C GLY A 439 12.45 -37.05 -9.15
N GLY A 440 12.71 -36.93 -10.41
CA GLY A 440 11.88 -37.27 -11.57
C GLY A 440 10.57 -38.03 -11.27
N ASP A 441 10.65 -39.33 -11.12
CA ASP A 441 9.58 -40.29 -10.80
C ASP A 441 9.67 -40.87 -9.37
N GLU A 442 10.55 -40.30 -8.52
CA GLU A 442 10.82 -40.76 -7.17
C GLU A 442 10.07 -39.93 -6.11
N PHE A 443 9.43 -40.66 -5.17
CA PHE A 443 8.70 -40.06 -4.06
C PHE A 443 9.16 -40.64 -2.72
N ILE A 444 9.10 -39.81 -1.66
CA ILE A 444 9.39 -40.23 -0.30
C ILE A 444 8.18 -39.94 0.56
N VAL A 445 7.79 -40.89 1.41
CA VAL A 445 6.80 -40.67 2.47
C VAL A 445 7.48 -40.88 3.81
N PHE A 446 7.41 -39.85 4.65
CA PHE A 446 7.93 -39.87 6.01
C PHE A 446 6.76 -39.99 6.99
N ILE A 447 6.74 -41.04 7.80
CA ILE A 447 5.71 -41.33 8.79
C ILE A 447 6.35 -41.30 10.16
N PRO A 448 6.14 -40.28 10.99
CA PRO A 448 6.70 -40.18 12.32
C PRO A 448 6.02 -41.16 13.28
N GLY A 449 6.80 -41.67 14.24
CA GLY A 449 6.34 -42.62 15.26
C GLY A 449 6.39 -44.09 14.84
N ASP A 450 6.29 -45.00 15.83
CA ASP A 450 6.34 -46.45 15.64
C ASP A 450 5.02 -46.98 15.05
N ARG A 451 4.79 -46.73 13.78
CA ARG A 451 3.54 -47.00 13.06
C ARG A 451 3.71 -48.03 11.94
N HIS A 452 4.32 -49.19 12.21
CA HIS A 452 4.65 -50.19 11.21
C HIS A 452 3.41 -50.65 10.41
N ASP A 453 2.36 -51.08 11.08
CA ASP A 453 1.11 -51.54 10.43
C ASP A 453 0.42 -50.43 9.60
N THR A 454 0.62 -49.19 9.99
CA THR A 454 0.04 -48.02 9.31
C THR A 454 0.69 -47.80 7.94
N ALA A 455 2.01 -47.95 7.84
CA ALA A 455 2.73 -47.82 6.59
C ALA A 455 2.34 -48.89 5.57
N GLU A 456 2.23 -50.15 6.02
CA GLU A 456 1.82 -51.25 5.13
C GLU A 456 0.38 -51.11 4.64
N LYS A 457 -0.54 -50.71 5.54
CA LYS A 457 -1.95 -50.42 5.15
C LYS A 457 -2.04 -49.24 4.19
N TYR A 458 -1.22 -48.22 4.39
CA TYR A 458 -1.13 -47.09 3.49
C TYR A 458 -0.68 -47.51 2.09
N ILE A 459 0.44 -48.19 2.01
CA ILE A 459 0.98 -48.65 0.72
C ILE A 459 0.01 -49.56 0.01
N LYS A 460 -0.67 -50.47 0.72
CA LYS A 460 -1.68 -51.31 0.12
C LYS A 460 -2.83 -50.51 -0.51
N ARG A 461 -3.35 -49.50 0.21
CA ARG A 461 -4.41 -48.63 -0.35
C ARG A 461 -3.91 -47.85 -1.59
N VAL A 462 -2.66 -47.35 -1.54
CA VAL A 462 -2.06 -46.67 -2.69
C VAL A 462 -1.99 -47.62 -3.89
N TYR A 463 -1.56 -48.88 -3.70
CA TYR A 463 -1.54 -49.87 -4.77
C TYR A 463 -2.93 -50.17 -5.34
N ASP A 464 -3.91 -50.40 -4.49
CA ASP A 464 -5.29 -50.68 -4.91
C ASP A 464 -5.86 -49.54 -5.79
N ILE A 465 -5.51 -48.30 -5.50
CA ILE A 465 -5.94 -47.13 -6.30
C ILE A 465 -5.10 -47.01 -7.58
N MET A 466 -3.79 -47.20 -7.51
CA MET A 466 -2.91 -47.12 -8.69
C MET A 466 -3.24 -48.18 -9.73
N GLU A 467 -3.57 -49.40 -9.30
CA GLU A 467 -4.00 -50.47 -10.19
C GLU A 467 -5.27 -50.10 -10.98
N GLN A 468 -6.22 -49.39 -10.36
CA GLN A 468 -7.42 -48.90 -11.06
C GLN A 468 -7.08 -47.88 -12.17
N HIS A 469 -5.96 -47.19 -12.03
CA HIS A 469 -5.43 -46.27 -13.03
C HIS A 469 -4.45 -46.94 -14.01
N SER A 470 -4.25 -48.26 -13.92
CA SER A 470 -3.25 -49.01 -14.70
C SER A 470 -1.81 -48.49 -14.48
N LEU A 471 -1.52 -48.00 -13.29
CA LEU A 471 -0.23 -47.48 -12.87
C LEU A 471 0.45 -48.46 -11.93
N PHE A 472 1.72 -48.69 -12.13
CA PHE A 472 2.55 -49.53 -11.29
C PHE A 472 3.62 -48.70 -10.61
N ILE A 473 3.83 -48.98 -9.33
CA ILE A 473 4.87 -48.32 -8.52
C ILE A 473 5.69 -49.40 -7.80
N SER A 474 6.95 -49.12 -7.61
CA SER A 474 7.80 -49.94 -6.75
C SER A 474 8.11 -49.20 -5.47
N HIS A 475 8.22 -49.88 -4.33
CA HIS A 475 8.46 -49.24 -3.05
C HIS A 475 9.44 -50.02 -2.18
N GLY A 476 10.10 -49.25 -1.27
CA GLY A 476 10.89 -49.81 -0.17
C GLY A 476 10.48 -49.19 1.15
N ILE A 477 10.08 -50.01 2.11
CA ILE A 477 9.70 -49.59 3.46
C ILE A 477 10.85 -49.89 4.42
N ILE A 478 11.28 -48.90 5.17
CA ILE A 478 12.27 -49.02 6.26
C ILE A 478 11.66 -48.45 7.54
N TYR A 479 11.77 -49.24 8.57
CA TYR A 479 11.49 -48.83 9.95
C TYR A 479 12.78 -48.46 10.65
N THR A 480 12.84 -47.27 11.18
CA THR A 480 14.05 -46.83 11.90
C THR A 480 14.05 -47.41 13.31
N LYS A 481 15.26 -47.68 13.79
CA LYS A 481 15.51 -48.17 15.17
C LYS A 481 16.28 -47.08 15.91
N PRO A 482 15.64 -46.34 16.84
CA PRO A 482 16.34 -45.38 17.66
C PRO A 482 17.54 -45.98 18.36
N GLY A 483 18.62 -45.19 18.47
CA GLY A 483 19.89 -45.64 19.08
C GLY A 483 20.75 -46.56 18.21
N SER A 484 20.38 -46.76 16.94
CA SER A 484 21.20 -47.59 16.01
C SER A 484 22.47 -46.90 15.53
N GLY A 485 22.59 -45.57 15.71
CA GLY A 485 23.72 -44.77 15.20
C GLY A 485 23.66 -44.49 13.69
N LYS A 486 22.57 -44.88 13.01
CA LYS A 486 22.39 -44.61 11.58
C LYS A 486 21.78 -43.23 11.35
N SER A 487 22.29 -42.54 10.34
CA SER A 487 21.71 -41.26 9.87
C SER A 487 20.41 -41.48 9.07
N PHE A 488 19.67 -40.42 8.86
CA PHE A 488 18.50 -40.43 7.96
C PHE A 488 18.90 -40.92 6.56
N ASP A 489 20.03 -40.47 6.03
CA ASP A 489 20.53 -40.86 4.71
C ASP A 489 20.87 -42.36 4.64
N ASP A 490 21.38 -42.98 5.71
CA ASP A 490 21.64 -44.43 5.75
C ASP A 490 20.32 -45.24 5.63
N TYR A 491 19.28 -44.73 6.28
CA TYR A 491 17.95 -45.35 6.16
C TYR A 491 17.32 -45.11 4.80
N LEU A 492 17.51 -43.94 4.21
CA LEU A 492 17.02 -43.58 2.88
C LEU A 492 17.65 -44.50 1.81
N VAL A 493 18.95 -44.68 1.84
CA VAL A 493 19.69 -45.62 0.97
C VAL A 493 19.17 -47.05 1.15
N SER A 494 18.86 -47.42 2.38
CA SER A 494 18.28 -48.76 2.65
C SER A 494 16.86 -48.94 2.08
N ALA A 495 16.05 -47.83 2.08
CA ALA A 495 14.72 -47.85 1.50
C ALA A 495 14.79 -47.92 -0.04
N ASP A 496 15.65 -47.13 -0.65
CA ASP A 496 15.94 -47.15 -2.08
C ASP A 496 16.38 -48.52 -2.55
N THR A 497 17.32 -49.17 -1.83
CA THR A 497 17.78 -50.52 -2.15
C THR A 497 16.62 -51.53 -2.16
N LYS A 498 15.69 -51.47 -1.21
CA LYS A 498 14.51 -52.32 -1.19
C LYS A 498 13.56 -52.03 -2.33
N MET A 499 13.30 -50.77 -2.63
CA MET A 499 12.48 -50.33 -3.75
C MET A 499 13.06 -50.88 -5.07
N TYR A 500 14.37 -50.75 -5.27
CA TYR A 500 15.03 -51.24 -6.47
C TYR A 500 14.95 -52.77 -6.62
N GLN A 501 15.05 -53.54 -5.53
CA GLN A 501 14.86 -54.98 -5.54
C GLN A 501 13.42 -55.37 -5.98
N LEU A 502 12.42 -54.63 -5.48
CA LEU A 502 11.02 -54.85 -5.89
C LEU A 502 10.82 -54.50 -7.38
N LYS A 503 11.39 -53.39 -7.83
CA LYS A 503 11.37 -52.93 -9.24
C LYS A 503 11.95 -54.00 -10.17
N GLN A 504 13.06 -54.65 -9.78
CA GLN A 504 13.65 -55.76 -10.54
C GLN A 504 12.72 -56.98 -10.58
N GLN A 505 12.04 -57.30 -9.49
CA GLN A 505 11.07 -58.40 -9.47
C GLN A 505 9.86 -58.12 -10.38
N HIS A 506 9.37 -56.87 -10.40
CA HIS A 506 8.29 -56.46 -11.32
C HIS A 506 8.73 -56.62 -12.78
N LYS A 507 9.97 -56.20 -13.10
CA LYS A 507 10.53 -56.32 -14.43
C LYS A 507 10.72 -57.78 -14.85
N GLN A 508 11.24 -58.65 -13.97
CA GLN A 508 11.37 -60.09 -14.26
C GLN A 508 10.02 -60.78 -14.43
N LYS A 509 8.98 -60.42 -13.65
CA LYS A 509 7.62 -60.93 -13.83
C LYS A 509 7.03 -60.45 -15.16
N LYS A 510 7.29 -59.23 -15.56
CA LYS A 510 6.84 -58.66 -16.83
C LYS A 510 7.54 -59.38 -18.01
N ASP A 511 8.84 -59.61 -17.89
CA ASP A 511 9.62 -60.34 -18.90
C ASP A 511 9.20 -61.84 -18.98
N SER A 512 8.81 -62.49 -17.84
CA SER A 512 8.31 -63.85 -17.81
C SER A 512 6.86 -63.98 -18.31
N ASN A 513 6.07 -62.93 -18.17
CA ASN A 513 4.73 -62.79 -18.71
C ASN A 513 4.72 -62.05 -20.06
N PHE A 514 5.91 -61.83 -20.66
CA PHE A 514 5.99 -61.20 -21.97
C PHE A 514 5.14 -61.98 -22.94
N LEU A 515 4.12 -61.34 -23.41
CA LEU A 515 3.23 -61.86 -24.41
C LEU A 515 4.07 -62.26 -25.62
N LYS A 516 4.21 -63.54 -25.89
CA LYS A 516 4.70 -63.98 -27.18
C LYS A 516 3.66 -63.58 -28.22
N GLY A 517 3.62 -62.29 -28.50
CA GLY A 517 2.75 -61.72 -29.52
C GLY A 517 3.33 -62.00 -30.88
N VAL A 518 2.51 -62.41 -31.80
CA VAL A 518 2.84 -62.56 -33.23
C VAL A 518 1.90 -61.67 -34.00
N ASP A 519 2.48 -60.85 -34.86
CA ASP A 519 1.71 -60.10 -35.88
C ASP A 519 1.22 -61.07 -36.94
N ILE A 520 -0.08 -61.32 -37.01
CA ILE A 520 -0.71 -62.16 -38.00
C ILE A 520 -1.41 -61.40 -39.11
N SER A 521 -1.12 -60.11 -39.28
CA SER A 521 -1.73 -59.26 -40.32
C SER A 521 -1.55 -59.81 -41.73
N SER A 522 -0.50 -60.60 -41.97
CA SER A 522 -0.23 -61.28 -43.21
C SER A 522 -0.90 -62.64 -43.40
N VAL A 523 -1.52 -63.17 -42.32
CA VAL A 523 -2.15 -64.50 -42.40
C VAL A 523 -3.30 -64.57 -43.42
N PRO A 524 -4.18 -63.57 -43.54
CA PRO A 524 -5.20 -63.59 -44.63
C PRO A 524 -4.57 -63.75 -46.01
N MET A 525 -3.48 -63.05 -46.27
CA MET A 525 -2.75 -63.12 -47.53
C MET A 525 -2.07 -64.49 -47.77
N MET A 526 -1.60 -65.10 -46.68
CA MET A 526 -1.06 -66.48 -46.75
C MET A 526 -2.14 -67.53 -47.06
N VAL A 527 -3.31 -67.41 -46.41
CA VAL A 527 -4.47 -68.29 -46.64
C VAL A 527 -4.97 -68.10 -48.07
N ASP A 528 -5.12 -66.88 -48.57
CA ASP A 528 -5.57 -66.58 -49.92
C ASP A 528 -4.61 -67.13 -51.01
N ASN A 529 -3.33 -67.28 -50.69
CA ASN A 529 -2.29 -67.81 -51.55
C ASN A 529 -2.00 -69.30 -51.30
N ASN A 530 -2.87 -70.03 -50.59
CA ASN A 530 -2.73 -71.45 -50.25
C ASN A 530 -1.43 -71.84 -49.52
N ILE A 531 -0.87 -70.91 -48.72
CA ILE A 531 0.32 -71.20 -47.94
C ILE A 531 -0.11 -71.97 -46.70
N GLN A 532 0.39 -73.20 -46.57
CA GLN A 532 0.12 -74.04 -45.42
C GLN A 532 1.08 -73.75 -44.28
N ILE A 533 0.53 -73.55 -43.06
CA ILE A 533 1.32 -73.45 -41.84
C ILE A 533 1.52 -74.84 -41.29
N MET A 534 2.81 -75.20 -41.05
CA MET A 534 3.15 -76.52 -40.50
C MET A 534 3.77 -76.36 -39.10
N ASP A 535 3.50 -77.32 -38.23
CA ASP A 535 4.20 -77.47 -36.96
C ASP A 535 5.65 -77.96 -37.15
N ARG A 536 6.41 -78.05 -36.06
CA ARG A 536 7.82 -78.52 -36.13
C ARG A 536 7.98 -79.97 -36.61
N GLU A 537 6.93 -80.71 -36.60
CA GLU A 537 6.88 -82.13 -37.01
C GLU A 537 6.37 -82.28 -38.45
N GLY A 538 6.05 -81.17 -39.12
CA GLY A 538 5.61 -81.15 -40.51
C GLY A 538 4.12 -81.38 -40.75
N HIS A 539 3.28 -81.31 -39.70
CA HIS A 539 1.84 -81.43 -39.82
C HIS A 539 1.20 -80.05 -40.12
N VAL A 540 0.26 -80.03 -41.04
CA VAL A 540 -0.53 -78.85 -41.33
C VAL A 540 -1.42 -78.48 -40.15
N CYS A 541 -1.27 -77.28 -39.61
CA CYS A 541 -2.06 -76.81 -38.48
C CYS A 541 -2.75 -75.48 -38.79
N ARG A 542 -3.84 -75.19 -38.08
CA ARG A 542 -4.51 -73.89 -38.14
C ARG A 542 -3.66 -72.89 -37.40
N VAL A 543 -3.65 -71.67 -37.89
CA VAL A 543 -2.85 -70.57 -37.27
C VAL A 543 -3.07 -70.41 -35.79
N PHE A 544 -4.32 -70.46 -35.36
CA PHE A 544 -4.66 -70.30 -33.93
C PHE A 544 -4.26 -71.53 -33.09
N ASP A 545 -4.33 -72.71 -33.61
CA ASP A 545 -3.88 -73.96 -32.94
C ASP A 545 -2.36 -73.94 -32.79
N PHE A 546 -1.62 -73.55 -33.83
CA PHE A 546 -0.18 -73.35 -33.78
C PHE A 546 0.26 -72.31 -32.76
N LEU A 547 -0.42 -71.13 -32.71
CA LEU A 547 -0.15 -70.07 -31.74
C LEU A 547 -0.40 -70.53 -30.32
N THR A 548 -1.50 -71.25 -30.06
CA THR A 548 -1.83 -71.80 -28.73
C THR A 548 -0.83 -72.87 -28.29
N LEU A 549 -0.43 -73.78 -29.17
CA LEU A 549 0.61 -74.80 -28.88
C LEU A 549 1.99 -74.17 -28.55
N ASN A 550 2.27 -73.03 -29.06
CA ASN A 550 3.53 -72.27 -28.80
C ASN A 550 3.36 -71.21 -27.71
N ASN A 551 2.33 -71.24 -26.88
CA ASN A 551 2.03 -70.32 -25.79
C ASN A 551 1.99 -68.85 -26.24
N VAL A 552 1.46 -68.58 -27.42
CA VAL A 552 1.16 -67.22 -27.88
C VAL A 552 -0.18 -66.80 -27.28
N ASN A 553 -0.20 -65.81 -26.42
CA ASN A 553 -1.37 -65.35 -25.67
C ASN A 553 -1.91 -63.97 -26.12
N SER A 554 -1.30 -63.41 -27.12
CA SER A 554 -1.77 -62.17 -27.77
C SER A 554 -1.47 -62.19 -29.28
N VAL A 555 -2.42 -61.71 -30.06
CA VAL A 555 -2.36 -61.62 -31.50
C VAL A 555 -2.78 -60.22 -31.95
N ARG A 556 -2.00 -59.58 -32.79
CA ARG A 556 -2.30 -58.28 -33.40
C ARG A 556 -2.85 -58.45 -34.82
#